data_1ddfad1ecefc5b7b1fa24ffc5a343374
#
_entry.id   1ddfad1ecefc5b7b1fa24ffc5a343374
#
_cell.length_a   1.000
_cell.length_b   1.000
_cell.length_c   1.000
_cell.angle_alpha   90.00
_cell.angle_beta   90.00
_cell.angle_gamma   90.00
#
_symmetry.space_group_name_H-M   'P 1'
#
loop_
_entity.id
_entity.type
_entity.pdbx_description
1 polymer ?
#
loop_
_entity_poly.entity_id
_entity_poly.type
_entity_poly.pdbx_seq_one_letter_code
_entity_poly.pdbx_strand_id
1 'polypeptide(L)'
;MKKLFILFLLLSILVHGQDLTVKSGSSITIEKTSYITVPGNFSNSGTVTLNSDSDEFSSIIVSGTATGNIIYNRYVNQVGAGEWDLIGSPVSGLTINSFITETSNAS
;
A
#
# COMPACT_ATOMS: atom_id res chain seq x y z
N MET A 1 40.36 -13.70 18.99
CA MET A 1 39.91 -12.57 18.20
C MET A 1 39.37 -12.96 16.82
N LYS A 2 40.00 -13.87 16.09
CA LYS A 2 39.46 -14.31 14.78
C LYS A 2 38.09 -14.99 14.85
N LYS A 3 37.80 -15.75 15.91
CA LYS A 3 36.49 -16.42 16.12
C LYS A 3 35.35 -15.44 16.43
N LEU A 4 35.63 -14.34 17.12
CA LEU A 4 34.65 -13.30 17.43
C LEU A 4 34.28 -12.48 16.18
N PHE A 5 35.23 -12.25 15.30
CA PHE A 5 35.01 -11.55 14.03
C PHE A 5 34.15 -12.36 13.06
N ILE A 6 34.37 -13.68 13.01
CA ILE A 6 33.55 -14.59 12.19
C ILE A 6 32.12 -14.67 12.74
N LEU A 7 31.92 -14.68 14.05
CA LEU A 7 30.59 -14.67 14.69
C LEU A 7 29.85 -13.35 14.39
N PHE A 8 30.56 -12.23 14.40
CA PHE A 8 29.97 -10.91 14.05
C PHE A 8 29.61 -10.83 12.56
N LEU A 9 30.41 -11.43 11.69
CA LEU A 9 30.12 -11.51 10.26
C LEU A 9 28.93 -12.43 9.96
N LEU A 10 28.78 -13.53 10.73
CA LEU A 10 27.63 -14.43 10.59
C LEU A 10 26.31 -13.78 11.07
N LEU A 11 26.37 -12.89 12.05
CA LEU A 11 25.21 -12.18 12.57
C LEU A 11 24.63 -11.18 11.57
N SER A 12 25.48 -10.64 10.69
CA SER A 12 25.05 -9.69 9.65
C SER A 12 24.27 -10.35 8.48
N ILE A 13 24.34 -11.67 8.35
CA ILE A 13 23.63 -12.43 7.30
C ILE A 13 22.15 -12.67 7.69
N LEU A 14 21.78 -12.45 8.95
CA LEU A 14 20.42 -12.64 9.44
C LEU A 14 19.53 -11.39 9.34
N VAL A 15 19.94 -10.36 8.63
CA VAL A 15 19.10 -9.20 8.31
C VAL A 15 18.12 -9.62 7.20
N HIS A 16 17.03 -10.23 7.61
CA HIS A 16 15.90 -10.49 6.73
C HIS A 16 15.13 -9.17 6.53
N GLY A 17 14.59 -8.95 5.34
CA GLY A 17 13.70 -7.83 5.08
C GLY A 17 12.57 -7.82 6.13
N GLN A 18 12.25 -6.63 6.65
CA GLN A 18 11.21 -6.49 7.66
C GLN A 18 9.84 -6.65 7.02
N ASP A 19 9.08 -7.63 7.50
CA ASP A 19 7.70 -7.84 7.12
C ASP A 19 6.79 -6.88 7.89
N LEU A 20 5.72 -6.45 7.26
CA LEU A 20 4.64 -5.70 7.90
C LEU A 20 3.38 -6.55 7.95
N THR A 21 2.91 -6.83 9.15
CA THR A 21 1.66 -7.57 9.37
C THR A 21 0.66 -6.70 10.14
N VAL A 22 -0.49 -6.46 9.53
CA VAL A 22 -1.62 -5.77 10.18
C VAL A 22 -2.64 -6.83 10.60
N LYS A 23 -2.79 -7.02 11.91
CA LYS A 23 -3.69 -8.03 12.47
C LYS A 23 -5.14 -7.58 12.41
N SER A 24 -6.06 -8.54 12.46
CA SER A 24 -7.50 -8.28 12.59
C SER A 24 -7.78 -7.38 13.79
N GLY A 25 -8.63 -6.38 13.61
CA GLY A 25 -8.94 -5.37 14.61
C GLY A 25 -7.93 -4.21 14.72
N SER A 26 -6.81 -4.28 14.00
CA SER A 26 -5.85 -3.17 13.90
C SER A 26 -6.10 -2.33 12.67
N SER A 27 -5.71 -1.06 12.73
CA SER A 27 -5.81 -0.14 11.60
C SER A 27 -4.54 0.68 11.40
N ILE A 28 -4.21 0.93 10.13
CA ILE A 28 -3.16 1.85 9.71
C ILE A 28 -3.79 2.83 8.73
N THR A 29 -3.59 4.12 8.96
CA THR A 29 -3.95 5.16 7.99
C THR A 29 -2.69 5.86 7.53
N ILE A 30 -2.50 5.92 6.22
CA ILE A 30 -1.41 6.64 5.57
C ILE A 30 -2.01 7.92 5.00
N GLU A 31 -1.68 9.04 5.63
CA GLU A 31 -2.18 10.32 5.20
C GLU A 31 -1.49 10.80 3.93
N LYS A 32 -2.13 11.71 3.22
CA LYS A 32 -1.55 12.37 2.05
C LYS A 32 -0.13 12.88 2.35
N THR A 33 0.73 12.91 1.36
CA THR A 33 2.17 13.22 1.44
C THR A 33 3.03 12.19 2.17
N SER A 34 2.41 11.17 2.78
CA SER A 34 3.13 10.12 3.51
C SER A 34 3.25 8.84 2.69
N TYR A 35 4.23 8.04 3.01
CA TYR A 35 4.41 6.72 2.42
C TYR A 35 4.99 5.72 3.42
N ILE A 36 4.74 4.44 3.15
CA ILE A 36 5.36 3.33 3.87
C ILE A 36 6.12 2.48 2.88
N THR A 37 7.36 2.13 3.21
CA THR A 37 8.15 1.14 2.49
C THR A 37 8.27 -0.12 3.32
N VAL A 38 7.89 -1.25 2.75
CA VAL A 38 7.98 -2.59 3.35
C VAL A 38 9.06 -3.37 2.59
N PRO A 39 10.27 -3.53 3.16
CA PRO A 39 11.37 -4.27 2.49
C PRO A 39 11.09 -5.76 2.33
N GLY A 40 10.26 -6.33 3.17
CA GLY A 40 9.84 -7.74 3.13
C GLY A 40 8.43 -7.90 2.59
N ASN A 41 7.66 -8.79 3.22
CA ASN A 41 6.29 -9.09 2.85
C ASN A 41 5.29 -8.20 3.60
N PHE A 42 4.18 -7.93 2.96
CA PHE A 42 3.05 -7.23 3.55
C PHE A 42 1.85 -8.17 3.69
N SER A 43 1.28 -8.25 4.88
CA SER A 43 0.08 -9.05 5.15
C SER A 43 -0.94 -8.23 5.93
N ASN A 44 -2.12 -8.04 5.36
CA ASN A 44 -3.18 -7.27 5.99
C ASN A 44 -4.42 -8.14 6.26
N SER A 45 -4.73 -8.31 7.55
CA SER A 45 -5.99 -8.89 8.03
C SER A 45 -6.85 -7.86 8.78
N GLY A 46 -6.35 -6.65 8.94
CA GLY A 46 -7.04 -5.52 9.55
C GLY A 46 -7.53 -4.51 8.53
N THR A 47 -7.38 -3.23 8.84
CA THR A 47 -7.74 -2.12 7.97
C THR A 47 -6.51 -1.28 7.64
N VAL A 48 -6.20 -1.12 6.36
CA VAL A 48 -5.17 -0.21 5.88
C VAL A 48 -5.80 0.76 4.91
N THR A 49 -5.67 2.05 5.20
CA THR A 49 -6.27 3.14 4.41
C THR A 49 -5.18 4.06 3.90
N LEU A 50 -5.21 4.34 2.61
CA LEU A 50 -4.38 5.33 1.95
C LEU A 50 -5.26 6.52 1.56
N ASN A 51 -4.90 7.71 2.03
CA ASN A 51 -5.62 8.95 1.75
C ASN A 51 -4.92 9.79 0.69
N SER A 52 -5.70 10.54 -0.06
CA SER A 52 -5.22 11.54 -1.01
C SER A 52 -6.14 12.76 -1.02
N ASP A 53 -5.67 13.87 -1.56
CA ASP A 53 -6.47 15.03 -1.90
C ASP A 53 -6.22 15.46 -3.37
N SER A 54 -6.59 16.68 -3.73
CA SER A 54 -6.48 17.19 -5.11
C SER A 54 -5.06 17.18 -5.67
N ASP A 55 -4.06 17.34 -4.79
CA ASP A 55 -2.68 17.60 -5.20
C ASP A 55 -1.69 16.58 -4.66
N GLU A 56 -2.08 15.84 -3.63
CA GLU A 56 -1.17 15.01 -2.86
C GLU A 56 -1.71 13.59 -2.66
N PHE A 57 -0.83 12.62 -2.70
CA PHE A 57 -1.14 11.21 -2.59
C PHE A 57 -0.36 10.55 -1.45
N SER A 58 -0.88 9.44 -0.97
CA SER A 58 -0.14 8.50 -0.13
C SER A 58 0.22 7.25 -0.91
N SER A 59 1.21 6.50 -0.44
CA SER A 59 1.64 5.26 -1.09
C SER A 59 2.15 4.23 -0.11
N ILE A 60 2.07 2.97 -0.53
CA ILE A 60 2.75 1.86 0.11
C ILE A 60 3.57 1.12 -0.94
N ILE A 61 4.84 0.89 -0.63
CA ILE A 61 5.79 0.20 -1.51
C ILE A 61 6.17 -1.11 -0.82
N VAL A 62 5.90 -2.22 -1.46
CA VAL A 62 6.21 -3.55 -0.93
C VAL A 62 7.21 -4.23 -1.85
N SER A 63 8.37 -4.62 -1.32
CA SER A 63 9.42 -5.31 -2.09
C SER A 63 9.17 -6.81 -2.20
N GLY A 64 8.50 -7.41 -1.23
CA GLY A 64 8.12 -8.82 -1.21
C GLY A 64 6.71 -9.07 -1.75
N THR A 65 6.06 -10.08 -1.18
CA THR A 65 4.67 -10.42 -1.52
C THR A 65 3.69 -9.59 -0.71
N ALA A 66 2.63 -9.09 -1.35
CA ALA A 66 1.55 -8.39 -0.68
C ALA A 66 0.28 -9.26 -0.65
N THR A 67 -0.35 -9.39 0.51
CA THR A 67 -1.60 -10.13 0.72
C THR A 67 -2.58 -9.31 1.56
N GLY A 68 -3.88 -9.53 1.33
CA GLY A 68 -4.96 -8.79 1.97
C GLY A 68 -5.37 -7.55 1.16
N ASN A 69 -6.41 -6.88 1.64
CA ASN A 69 -7.00 -5.74 0.96
C ASN A 69 -6.53 -4.42 1.59
N ILE A 70 -6.49 -3.37 0.80
CA ILE A 70 -6.28 -2.00 1.25
C ILE A 70 -7.42 -1.12 0.75
N ILE A 71 -7.75 -0.09 1.50
CA ILE A 71 -8.67 0.97 1.09
C ILE A 71 -7.82 2.10 0.50
N TYR A 72 -8.06 2.44 -0.75
CA TYR A 72 -7.39 3.55 -1.40
C TYR A 72 -8.39 4.66 -1.72
N ASN A 73 -8.39 5.69 -0.88
CA ASN A 73 -9.20 6.89 -1.05
C ASN A 73 -8.51 7.83 -2.03
N ARG A 74 -8.77 7.63 -3.32
CA ARG A 74 -8.27 8.52 -4.35
C ARG A 74 -9.20 9.71 -4.53
N TYR A 75 -8.63 10.90 -4.44
CA TYR A 75 -9.36 12.09 -4.84
C TYR A 75 -9.54 12.12 -6.36
N VAL A 76 -10.75 12.41 -6.79
CA VAL A 76 -11.08 12.63 -8.19
C VAL A 76 -11.62 14.05 -8.30
N ASN A 77 -11.02 14.87 -9.15
CA ASN A 77 -11.52 16.20 -9.39
C ASN A 77 -12.96 16.12 -9.91
N GLN A 78 -13.84 16.91 -9.31
CA GLN A 78 -15.16 17.09 -9.84
C GLN A 78 -15.04 17.93 -11.11
N VAL A 79 -14.96 17.26 -12.24
CA VAL A 79 -14.85 17.88 -13.55
C VAL A 79 -16.24 18.36 -14.02
N GLY A 80 -16.29 19.52 -14.61
CA GLY A 80 -17.52 20.05 -15.21
C GLY A 80 -17.99 19.19 -16.40
N ALA A 81 -19.16 19.43 -16.89
CA ALA A 81 -19.71 18.70 -18.04
C ALA A 81 -18.77 18.83 -19.26
N GLY A 82 -18.18 17.71 -19.67
CA GLY A 82 -17.25 17.64 -20.80
C GLY A 82 -15.77 17.61 -20.44
N GLU A 83 -15.42 17.62 -19.17
CA GLU A 83 -14.07 17.41 -18.69
C GLU A 83 -13.85 15.93 -18.31
N TRP A 84 -12.60 15.49 -18.31
CA TRP A 84 -12.22 14.10 -18.06
C TRP A 84 -11.12 14.03 -17.01
N ASP A 85 -11.28 13.13 -16.04
CA ASP A 85 -10.20 12.74 -15.13
C ASP A 85 -9.75 11.31 -15.47
N LEU A 86 -8.45 11.13 -15.67
CA LEU A 86 -7.85 9.84 -15.98
C LEU A 86 -7.57 9.08 -14.68
N ILE A 87 -8.40 8.09 -14.41
CA ILE A 87 -8.22 7.20 -13.27
C ILE A 87 -7.66 5.87 -13.75
N GLY A 88 -6.43 5.55 -13.33
CA GLY A 88 -5.87 4.21 -13.48
C GLY A 88 -6.22 3.32 -12.27
N SER A 89 -6.50 2.03 -12.52
CA SER A 89 -6.63 1.09 -11.42
C SER A 89 -5.30 0.97 -10.66
N PRO A 90 -5.26 1.17 -9.34
CA PRO A 90 -4.05 1.00 -8.54
C PRO A 90 -3.66 -0.47 -8.34
N VAL A 91 -4.49 -1.40 -8.77
CA VAL A 91 -4.31 -2.84 -8.60
C VAL A 91 -4.39 -3.56 -9.95
N SER A 92 -3.58 -4.59 -10.12
CA SER A 92 -3.65 -5.45 -11.31
C SER A 92 -4.86 -6.39 -11.23
N GLY A 93 -5.42 -6.74 -12.38
CA GLY A 93 -6.53 -7.68 -12.48
C GLY A 93 -7.92 -7.10 -12.27
N LEU A 94 -8.05 -5.82 -11.95
CA LEU A 94 -9.34 -5.15 -11.89
C LEU A 94 -9.80 -4.76 -13.31
N THR A 95 -10.97 -5.22 -13.70
CA THR A 95 -11.58 -4.80 -14.96
C THR A 95 -12.34 -3.48 -14.78
N ILE A 96 -12.50 -2.72 -15.86
CA ILE A 96 -13.32 -1.50 -15.85
C ILE A 96 -14.74 -1.79 -15.36
N ASN A 97 -15.31 -2.91 -15.79
CA ASN A 97 -16.66 -3.30 -15.37
C ASN A 97 -16.73 -3.60 -13.87
N SER A 98 -15.73 -4.26 -13.29
CA SER A 98 -15.68 -4.49 -11.84
C SER A 98 -15.54 -3.17 -11.08
N PHE A 99 -14.77 -2.23 -11.58
CA PHE A 99 -14.60 -0.92 -10.98
C PHE A 99 -15.89 -0.09 -10.99
N ILE A 100 -16.64 -0.13 -12.08
CA ILE A 100 -17.90 0.63 -12.23
C ILE A 100 -19.03 0.00 -11.39
N THR A 101 -19.05 -1.33 -11.23
CA THR A 101 -20.12 -2.03 -10.50
C THR A 101 -19.93 -2.00 -8.98
N GLU A 102 -18.78 -1.61 -8.48
CA GLU A 102 -18.65 -1.34 -7.06
C GLU A 102 -19.46 -0.10 -6.67
N THR A 103 -20.47 -0.31 -5.81
CA THR A 103 -21.48 0.69 -5.42
C THR A 103 -20.92 1.98 -4.82
N SER A 104 -19.68 1.96 -4.35
CA SER A 104 -18.99 3.13 -3.83
C SER A 104 -18.42 4.06 -4.92
N ASN A 105 -18.37 3.61 -6.16
CA ASN A 105 -17.83 4.37 -7.29
C ASN A 105 -18.90 4.89 -8.24
N ALA A 106 -20.15 4.51 -8.00
CA ALA A 106 -21.31 4.94 -8.77
C ALA A 106 -22.05 6.05 -8.03
N SER A 107 -21.63 7.27 -8.22
CA SER A 107 -22.35 8.46 -7.78
C SER A 107 -22.51 9.45 -8.93
#